data_a90cab9881db284239244bb37d5ae6fe
#
_entry.id   a90cab9881db284239244bb37d5ae6fe
#
_cell.length_a   1.000
_cell.length_b   1.000
_cell.length_c   1.000
_cell.angle_alpha   90.00
_cell.angle_beta   90.00
_cell.angle_gamma   90.00
#
_symmetry.space_group_name_H-M   'P 1'
#
loop_
_entity.id
_entity.type
_entity.pdbx_description
1 polymer ?
#
loop_
_entity_poly.entity_id
_entity_poly.type
_entity_poly.pdbx_seq_one_letter_code
_entity_poly.pdbx_strand_id
1 'polypeptide(L)'
;GTNLILSVDSKLQEIAETAFGNRRGALVAINPKTGAVLSYVSQPGFDPNLFVDGIDVDNWKWLNDSLDKPLVNRPIRGIYPPGSTFKPFVAMAGLENAKRLPPFSISDPGYYSLANSRHRYRDWKPDGHGMVDMYKSVVQSCDTYYYLLARDMGVDLIHDQMKPFGFGQLTGIDILGESRGILPSTEWKRTTYRKPEQQRWYSGETISLGIGQGYNSFTMLQLAHATATLVNNGLKMKPHLVREVMDVETKSATPVAKEPIGQLALTAENLDFIRKTLVGVNIEGTSASSFAGAPYTSGGKTGTAQVFTVKQNEKYNAARIDERLRDHALFMAYAPAEEPRIVLAMVVENAGFGAQNAAPIARRLFDFVIQ
;
A
#
# COMPACT_ATOMS: atom_id res chain seq x y z
N GLY A 1 0.35 28.66 26.04
CA GLY A 1 0.06 27.43 25.27
C GLY A 1 0.52 27.53 23.83
N THR A 2 0.47 26.44 23.10
CA THR A 2 0.84 26.37 21.68
C THR A 2 -0.32 25.79 20.86
N ASN A 3 -0.53 26.35 19.66
CA ASN A 3 -1.41 25.79 18.65
C ASN A 3 -0.61 24.98 17.64
N LEU A 4 -1.12 23.86 17.22
CA LEU A 4 -0.54 23.06 16.13
C LEU A 4 -1.31 23.36 14.83
N ILE A 5 -0.58 23.77 13.80
CA ILE A 5 -1.11 23.94 12.45
C ILE A 5 -0.75 22.68 11.67
N LEU A 6 -1.75 21.91 11.27
CA LEU A 6 -1.54 20.65 10.59
C LEU A 6 -1.26 20.86 9.09
N SER A 7 -0.60 19.89 8.49
CA SER A 7 -0.38 19.79 7.04
C SER A 7 -1.60 19.25 6.29
N VAL A 8 -2.55 18.65 7.03
CA VAL A 8 -3.79 18.12 6.46
C VAL A 8 -4.61 19.26 5.84
N ASP A 9 -4.95 19.10 4.55
CA ASP A 9 -5.89 19.96 3.86
C ASP A 9 -7.31 19.53 4.22
N SER A 10 -8.05 20.40 4.91
CA SER A 10 -9.39 20.10 5.41
C SER A 10 -10.38 19.75 4.30
N LYS A 11 -10.25 20.39 3.13
CA LYS A 11 -11.13 20.12 1.98
C LYS A 11 -10.81 18.79 1.32
N LEU A 12 -9.52 18.49 1.16
CA LEU A 12 -9.07 17.19 0.66
C LEU A 12 -9.50 16.06 1.60
N GLN A 13 -9.40 16.29 2.91
CA GLN A 13 -9.86 15.36 3.95
C GLN A 13 -11.37 15.08 3.82
N GLU A 14 -12.18 16.12 3.68
CA GLU A 14 -13.64 16.00 3.49
C GLU A 14 -13.98 15.19 2.23
N ILE A 15 -13.27 15.46 1.12
CA ILE A 15 -13.45 14.71 -0.14
C ILE A 15 -13.11 13.22 0.06
N ALA A 16 -12.02 12.93 0.75
CA ALA A 16 -11.58 11.56 1.02
C ALA A 16 -12.59 10.81 1.89
N GLU A 17 -13.01 11.39 3.01
CA GLU A 17 -14.00 10.78 3.91
C GLU A 17 -15.36 10.58 3.22
N THR A 18 -15.82 11.57 2.46
CA THR A 18 -17.05 11.45 1.67
C THR A 18 -16.95 10.34 0.63
N ALA A 19 -15.80 10.20 -0.01
CA ALA A 19 -15.58 9.14 -1.01
C ALA A 19 -15.55 7.73 -0.38
N PHE A 20 -15.08 7.59 0.85
CA PHE A 20 -15.19 6.35 1.61
C PHE A 20 -16.65 6.03 1.96
N GLY A 21 -17.42 7.03 2.33
CA GLY A 21 -18.79 6.84 2.82
C GLY A 21 -18.81 5.97 4.09
N ASN A 22 -19.66 4.96 4.11
CA ASN A 22 -19.80 4.04 5.25
C ASN A 22 -18.85 2.83 5.20
N ARG A 23 -17.90 2.81 4.26
CA ARG A 23 -16.93 1.71 4.13
C ARG A 23 -15.82 1.83 5.16
N ARG A 24 -15.33 0.69 5.63
CA ARG A 24 -14.17 0.62 6.52
C ARG A 24 -12.87 0.74 5.74
N GLY A 25 -11.86 1.30 6.34
CA GLY A 25 -10.53 1.34 5.76
C GLY A 25 -9.67 2.51 6.21
N ALA A 26 -8.61 2.72 5.46
CA ALA A 26 -7.62 3.77 5.71
C ALA A 26 -7.15 4.39 4.40
N LEU A 27 -6.80 5.68 4.46
CA LEU A 27 -6.12 6.40 3.38
C LEU A 27 -5.07 7.32 3.99
N VAL A 28 -3.89 7.34 3.39
CA VAL A 28 -2.85 8.34 3.67
C VAL A 28 -2.42 8.97 2.37
N ALA A 29 -2.47 10.30 2.30
CA ALA A 29 -1.93 11.08 1.19
C ALA A 29 -0.77 11.94 1.69
N ILE A 30 0.34 11.94 0.96
CA ILE A 30 1.60 12.59 1.33
C ILE A 30 2.09 13.45 0.16
N ASN A 31 2.64 14.63 0.48
CA ASN A 31 3.47 15.35 -0.47
C ASN A 31 4.87 14.69 -0.49
N PRO A 32 5.30 14.07 -1.61
CA PRO A 32 6.53 13.29 -1.64
C PRO A 32 7.79 14.14 -1.45
N LYS A 33 7.75 15.43 -1.78
CA LYS A 33 8.89 16.36 -1.67
C LYS A 33 9.14 16.86 -0.24
N THR A 34 8.11 16.81 0.61
CA THR A 34 8.17 17.41 1.95
C THR A 34 7.92 16.41 3.08
N GLY A 35 7.27 15.29 2.80
CA GLY A 35 6.77 14.36 3.80
C GLY A 35 5.46 14.81 4.48
N ALA A 36 4.92 15.98 4.13
CA ALA A 36 3.69 16.50 4.71
C ALA A 36 2.50 15.59 4.39
N VAL A 37 1.78 15.16 5.41
CA VAL A 37 0.54 14.38 5.27
C VAL A 37 -0.60 15.33 4.91
N LEU A 38 -1.17 15.15 3.72
CA LEU A 38 -2.20 16.00 3.15
C LEU A 38 -3.62 15.52 3.49
N SER A 39 -3.81 14.22 3.65
CA SER A 39 -5.06 13.60 4.07
C SER A 39 -4.76 12.33 4.86
N TYR A 40 -5.57 12.07 5.88
CA TYR A 40 -5.37 10.99 6.83
C TYR A 40 -6.73 10.44 7.26
N VAL A 41 -7.16 9.35 6.64
CA VAL A 41 -8.51 8.79 6.84
C VAL A 41 -8.43 7.47 7.59
N SER A 42 -9.21 7.35 8.66
CA SER A 42 -9.46 6.11 9.39
C SER A 42 -10.97 5.92 9.52
N GLN A 43 -11.53 4.94 8.79
CA GLN A 43 -12.97 4.67 8.80
C GLN A 43 -13.27 3.27 9.34
N PRO A 44 -14.34 3.11 10.17
CA PRO A 44 -15.20 4.18 10.65
C PRO A 44 -14.48 5.10 11.63
N GLY A 45 -14.82 6.38 11.60
CA GLY A 45 -14.39 7.37 12.57
C GLY A 45 -15.28 7.39 13.81
N PHE A 46 -14.99 8.29 14.71
CA PHE A 46 -15.84 8.62 15.87
C PHE A 46 -15.75 10.10 16.18
N ASP A 47 -16.73 10.62 16.92
CA ASP A 47 -16.70 12.01 17.34
C ASP A 47 -15.73 12.18 18.54
N PRO A 48 -14.59 12.88 18.36
CA PRO A 48 -13.64 13.11 19.45
C PRO A 48 -14.19 13.98 20.56
N ASN A 49 -15.25 14.77 20.30
CA ASN A 49 -15.87 15.60 21.33
C ASN A 49 -16.52 14.77 22.45
N LEU A 50 -16.83 13.51 22.21
CA LEU A 50 -17.29 12.58 23.26
C LEU A 50 -16.32 12.47 24.45
N PHE A 51 -15.04 12.82 24.25
CA PHE A 51 -14.00 12.71 25.27
C PHE A 51 -13.67 14.02 25.99
N VAL A 52 -14.21 15.15 25.55
CA VAL A 52 -13.82 16.50 26.06
C VAL A 52 -14.12 16.64 27.56
N ASP A 53 -15.33 16.27 27.97
CA ASP A 53 -15.78 16.34 29.39
C ASP A 53 -15.91 14.95 30.04
N GLY A 54 -15.26 13.95 29.47
CA GLY A 54 -15.40 12.55 29.80
C GLY A 54 -16.50 11.87 28.96
N ILE A 55 -16.23 10.64 28.56
CA ILE A 55 -17.18 9.86 27.77
C ILE A 55 -18.18 9.13 28.68
N ASP A 56 -19.44 9.12 28.29
CA ASP A 56 -20.47 8.34 29.00
C ASP A 56 -20.32 6.81 28.71
N VAL A 57 -20.95 6.02 29.56
CA VAL A 57 -20.84 4.55 29.55
C VAL A 57 -21.35 3.94 28.23
N ASP A 58 -22.45 4.47 27.69
CA ASP A 58 -23.09 3.90 26.47
C ASP A 58 -22.24 4.15 25.24
N ASN A 59 -21.74 5.39 25.05
CA ASN A 59 -20.82 5.72 23.97
C ASN A 59 -19.49 4.97 24.11
N TRP A 60 -18.94 4.88 25.31
CA TRP A 60 -17.73 4.10 25.57
C TRP A 60 -17.90 2.63 25.20
N LYS A 61 -19.02 2.03 25.64
CA LYS A 61 -19.34 0.64 25.31
C LYS A 61 -19.49 0.44 23.80
N TRP A 62 -20.22 1.34 23.13
CA TRP A 62 -20.37 1.27 21.66
C TRP A 62 -19.03 1.31 20.94
N LEU A 63 -18.14 2.24 21.31
CA LEU A 63 -16.81 2.36 20.70
C LEU A 63 -15.95 1.11 20.90
N ASN A 64 -16.02 0.48 22.08
CA ASN A 64 -15.21 -0.71 22.38
C ASN A 64 -15.79 -2.01 21.82
N ASP A 65 -17.11 -2.18 21.88
CA ASP A 65 -17.77 -3.43 21.50
C ASP A 65 -18.04 -3.52 20.00
N SER A 66 -17.99 -2.40 19.28
CA SER A 66 -18.18 -2.37 17.84
C SER A 66 -17.23 -3.32 17.11
N LEU A 67 -17.79 -4.17 16.26
CA LEU A 67 -17.02 -5.05 15.37
C LEU A 67 -16.14 -4.26 14.37
N ASP A 68 -16.52 -3.03 14.08
CA ASP A 68 -15.79 -2.15 13.15
C ASP A 68 -14.61 -1.44 13.79
N LYS A 69 -14.45 -1.56 15.13
CA LYS A 69 -13.29 -1.03 15.88
C LYS A 69 -12.95 0.43 15.53
N PRO A 70 -13.88 1.40 15.76
CA PRO A 70 -13.65 2.80 15.37
C PRO A 70 -12.46 3.46 16.08
N LEU A 71 -12.07 2.97 17.27
CA LEU A 71 -10.91 3.48 18.00
C LEU A 71 -9.56 3.06 17.40
N VAL A 72 -9.55 2.13 16.45
CA VAL A 72 -8.30 1.74 15.77
C VAL A 72 -7.89 2.83 14.80
N ASN A 73 -6.72 3.43 15.04
CA ASN A 73 -6.07 4.35 14.11
C ASN A 73 -5.50 3.57 12.93
N ARG A 74 -6.36 3.25 11.95
CA ARG A 74 -6.03 2.34 10.85
C ARG A 74 -4.82 2.74 10.02
N PRO A 75 -4.59 4.01 9.67
CA PRO A 75 -3.44 4.41 8.86
C PRO A 75 -2.08 3.99 9.41
N ILE A 76 -1.93 3.94 10.74
CA ILE A 76 -0.65 3.62 11.42
C ILE A 76 -0.67 2.32 12.22
N ARG A 77 -1.85 1.76 12.52
CA ARG A 77 -2.00 0.53 13.30
C ARG A 77 -2.62 -0.62 12.52
N GLY A 78 -3.46 -0.32 11.54
CA GLY A 78 -4.00 -1.33 10.64
C GLY A 78 -2.90 -1.90 9.76
N ILE A 79 -2.64 -3.20 9.86
CA ILE A 79 -1.68 -3.89 9.00
C ILE A 79 -2.42 -4.82 8.06
N TYR A 80 -2.10 -4.71 6.77
CA TYR A 80 -2.77 -5.44 5.69
C TYR A 80 -1.74 -6.02 4.74
N PRO A 81 -2.00 -7.21 4.17
CA PRO A 81 -1.23 -7.65 3.01
C PRO A 81 -1.34 -6.59 1.91
N PRO A 82 -0.23 -6.12 1.34
CA PRO A 82 -0.28 -5.07 0.32
C PRO A 82 -0.85 -5.56 -1.01
N GLY A 83 -0.93 -6.88 -1.21
CA GLY A 83 -1.34 -7.47 -2.48
C GLY A 83 -0.51 -6.95 -3.64
N SER A 84 -1.13 -6.81 -4.80
CA SER A 84 -0.45 -6.38 -6.02
C SER A 84 0.13 -4.96 -5.99
N THR A 85 -0.17 -4.13 -4.99
CA THR A 85 0.50 -2.84 -4.80
C THR A 85 1.98 -3.01 -4.46
N PHE A 86 2.39 -4.19 -4.03
CA PHE A 86 3.78 -4.53 -3.72
C PHE A 86 4.61 -4.85 -4.97
N LYS A 87 3.98 -5.27 -6.06
CA LYS A 87 4.66 -5.71 -7.30
C LYS A 87 5.64 -4.69 -7.89
N PRO A 88 5.34 -3.38 -7.97
CA PRO A 88 6.30 -2.40 -8.49
C PRO A 88 7.61 -2.35 -7.72
N PHE A 89 7.57 -2.55 -6.40
CA PHE A 89 8.77 -2.61 -5.56
C PHE A 89 9.57 -3.89 -5.80
N VAL A 90 8.88 -5.02 -5.95
CA VAL A 90 9.52 -6.30 -6.30
C VAL A 90 10.14 -6.24 -7.70
N ALA A 91 9.46 -5.60 -8.66
CA ALA A 91 9.98 -5.36 -10.01
C ALA A 91 11.24 -4.49 -9.97
N MET A 92 11.22 -3.39 -9.21
CA MET A 92 12.38 -2.52 -9.02
C MET A 92 13.57 -3.30 -8.44
N ALA A 93 13.33 -4.12 -7.42
CA ALA A 93 14.34 -4.98 -6.83
C ALA A 93 14.88 -6.01 -7.83
N GLY A 94 14.03 -6.56 -8.67
CA GLY A 94 14.42 -7.47 -9.74
C GLY A 94 15.34 -6.83 -10.76
N LEU A 95 15.07 -5.57 -11.15
CA LEU A 95 15.92 -4.75 -12.03
C LEU A 95 17.26 -4.42 -11.36
N GLU A 96 17.25 -3.88 -10.15
CA GLU A 96 18.46 -3.47 -9.43
C GLU A 96 19.45 -4.65 -9.19
N ASN A 97 18.93 -5.86 -9.08
CA ASN A 97 19.72 -7.07 -8.85
C ASN A 97 19.91 -7.94 -10.11
N ALA A 98 19.63 -7.40 -11.28
CA ALA A 98 19.73 -8.08 -12.59
C ALA A 98 19.05 -9.47 -12.62
N LYS A 99 18.00 -9.67 -11.82
CA LYS A 99 17.20 -10.91 -11.83
C LYS A 99 16.24 -10.95 -13.00
N ARG A 100 15.84 -9.79 -13.49
CA ARG A 100 15.03 -9.60 -14.70
C ARG A 100 15.49 -8.35 -15.42
N LEU A 101 15.53 -8.44 -16.73
CA LEU A 101 15.64 -7.28 -17.62
C LEU A 101 14.26 -6.98 -18.21
N PRO A 102 13.97 -5.71 -18.60
CA PRO A 102 12.65 -5.33 -19.10
C PRO A 102 12.09 -6.20 -20.22
N PRO A 103 12.87 -6.62 -21.25
CA PRO A 103 12.35 -7.43 -22.34
C PRO A 103 12.23 -8.92 -22.04
N PHE A 104 12.69 -9.37 -20.86
CA PHE A 104 12.55 -10.78 -20.48
C PHE A 104 11.08 -11.14 -20.29
N SER A 105 10.61 -12.16 -21.01
CA SER A 105 9.20 -12.57 -20.99
C SER A 105 9.05 -13.99 -20.46
N ILE A 106 7.93 -14.20 -19.77
CA ILE A 106 7.46 -15.52 -19.33
C ILE A 106 6.17 -15.88 -20.06
N SER A 107 5.84 -17.18 -20.09
CA SER A 107 4.50 -17.63 -20.46
C SER A 107 3.66 -17.81 -19.21
N ASP A 108 2.52 -17.12 -19.14
CA ASP A 108 1.55 -17.25 -18.05
C ASP A 108 0.34 -18.07 -18.51
N PRO A 109 0.21 -19.34 -18.03
CA PRO A 109 -0.97 -20.18 -18.29
C PRO A 109 -2.10 -19.97 -17.27
N GLY A 110 -2.02 -18.97 -16.39
CA GLY A 110 -2.97 -18.71 -15.31
C GLY A 110 -2.56 -19.27 -13.94
N TYR A 111 -1.41 -19.90 -13.85
CA TYR A 111 -0.87 -20.42 -12.57
C TYR A 111 0.62 -20.75 -12.66
N TYR A 112 1.22 -20.90 -11.49
CA TYR A 112 2.57 -21.44 -11.30
C TYR A 112 2.53 -22.62 -10.31
N SER A 113 3.40 -23.62 -10.48
CA SER A 113 3.62 -24.69 -9.52
C SER A 113 5.11 -24.91 -9.29
N LEU A 114 5.49 -25.18 -8.05
CA LEU A 114 6.84 -25.64 -7.73
C LEU A 114 7.08 -27.04 -8.31
N ALA A 115 8.33 -27.35 -8.64
CA ALA A 115 8.72 -28.70 -9.04
C ALA A 115 8.29 -29.74 -8.00
N ASN A 116 7.72 -30.83 -8.45
CA ASN A 116 7.21 -31.92 -7.62
C ASN A 116 6.06 -31.53 -6.66
N SER A 117 5.38 -30.43 -6.91
CA SER A 117 4.19 -30.00 -6.15
C SER A 117 2.95 -29.98 -7.05
N ARG A 118 1.83 -30.49 -6.50
CA ARG A 118 0.51 -30.37 -7.14
C ARG A 118 -0.18 -29.03 -6.81
N HIS A 119 0.39 -28.26 -5.87
CA HIS A 119 -0.16 -26.96 -5.49
C HIS A 119 -0.01 -25.96 -6.63
N ARG A 120 -1.12 -25.28 -6.98
CA ARG A 120 -1.15 -24.22 -8.00
C ARG A 120 -1.26 -22.87 -7.33
N TYR A 121 -0.26 -22.03 -7.52
CA TYR A 121 -0.31 -20.61 -7.24
C TYR A 121 -1.02 -19.94 -8.40
N ARG A 122 -2.28 -19.56 -8.21
CA ARG A 122 -3.15 -19.07 -9.29
C ARG A 122 -2.86 -17.62 -9.62
N ASP A 123 -2.95 -17.30 -10.91
CA ASP A 123 -3.10 -15.92 -11.37
C ASP A 123 -4.55 -15.48 -11.17
N TRP A 124 -4.78 -14.17 -11.01
CA TRP A 124 -6.13 -13.63 -10.91
C TRP A 124 -6.93 -13.83 -12.21
N LYS A 125 -6.23 -13.95 -13.34
CA LYS A 125 -6.79 -14.28 -14.65
C LYS A 125 -6.66 -15.79 -14.90
N PRO A 126 -7.74 -16.56 -14.82
CA PRO A 126 -7.68 -18.03 -14.86
C PRO A 126 -7.08 -18.62 -16.14
N ASP A 127 -7.30 -17.95 -17.28
CA ASP A 127 -6.78 -18.37 -18.58
C ASP A 127 -5.36 -17.84 -18.87
N GLY A 128 -4.78 -17.13 -17.90
CA GLY A 128 -3.47 -16.52 -18.01
C GLY A 128 -3.41 -15.28 -18.90
N HIS A 129 -2.22 -14.68 -18.97
CA HIS A 129 -1.93 -13.48 -19.75
C HIS A 129 -1.14 -13.77 -21.03
N GLY A 130 -0.82 -15.05 -21.31
CA GLY A 130 0.06 -15.43 -22.40
C GLY A 130 1.50 -14.99 -22.18
N MET A 131 2.15 -14.42 -23.18
CA MET A 131 3.50 -13.89 -23.04
C MET A 131 3.48 -12.57 -22.27
N VAL A 132 4.31 -12.47 -21.23
CA VAL A 132 4.33 -11.36 -20.29
C VAL A 132 5.77 -10.93 -20.03
N ASP A 133 6.08 -9.69 -20.40
CA ASP A 133 7.30 -8.99 -19.99
C ASP A 133 7.06 -8.18 -18.70
N MET A 134 8.07 -7.47 -18.22
CA MET A 134 7.94 -6.70 -16.98
C MET A 134 6.93 -5.56 -17.10
N TYR A 135 6.86 -4.86 -18.23
CA TYR A 135 5.87 -3.79 -18.44
C TYR A 135 4.45 -4.34 -18.31
N LYS A 136 4.13 -5.35 -19.10
CA LYS A 136 2.82 -6.00 -19.06
C LYS A 136 2.49 -6.61 -17.70
N SER A 137 3.50 -7.13 -16.99
CA SER A 137 3.32 -7.73 -15.66
C SER A 137 2.78 -6.74 -14.61
N VAL A 138 3.26 -5.49 -14.66
CA VAL A 138 2.77 -4.42 -13.79
C VAL A 138 1.41 -3.91 -14.26
N VAL A 139 1.31 -3.58 -15.56
CA VAL A 139 0.12 -2.95 -16.17
C VAL A 139 -1.12 -3.83 -16.05
N GLN A 140 -0.98 -5.12 -16.32
CA GLN A 140 -2.06 -6.10 -16.21
C GLN A 140 -2.07 -6.88 -14.89
N SER A 141 -1.13 -6.57 -13.99
CA SER A 141 -1.05 -7.20 -12.67
C SER A 141 -0.91 -8.73 -12.72
N CYS A 142 -0.08 -9.26 -13.62
CA CYS A 142 0.14 -10.71 -13.76
C CYS A 142 0.81 -11.28 -12.50
N ASP A 143 0.15 -12.19 -11.81
CA ASP A 143 0.68 -12.82 -10.60
C ASP A 143 1.79 -13.80 -10.92
N THR A 144 1.65 -14.58 -11.98
CA THR A 144 2.61 -15.62 -12.39
C THR A 144 4.01 -15.06 -12.61
N TYR A 145 4.12 -13.85 -13.19
CA TYR A 145 5.42 -13.19 -13.35
C TYR A 145 6.13 -12.98 -12.01
N TYR A 146 5.39 -12.55 -10.99
CA TYR A 146 5.94 -12.26 -9.65
C TYR A 146 6.15 -13.51 -8.81
N TYR A 147 5.41 -14.59 -9.02
CA TYR A 147 5.74 -15.89 -8.45
C TYR A 147 7.13 -16.37 -8.88
N LEU A 148 7.41 -16.26 -10.18
CA LEU A 148 8.71 -16.63 -10.75
C LEU A 148 9.82 -15.68 -10.28
N LEU A 149 9.57 -14.36 -10.26
CA LEU A 149 10.55 -13.39 -9.80
C LEU A 149 10.89 -13.57 -8.32
N ALA A 150 9.88 -13.80 -7.46
CA ALA A 150 10.09 -14.07 -6.05
C ALA A 150 10.91 -15.35 -5.82
N ARG A 151 10.61 -16.42 -6.57
CA ARG A 151 11.43 -17.63 -6.56
C ARG A 151 12.90 -17.34 -6.88
N ASP A 152 13.15 -16.55 -7.90
CA ASP A 152 14.51 -16.28 -8.38
C ASP A 152 15.28 -15.30 -7.47
N MET A 153 14.56 -14.46 -6.73
CA MET A 153 15.16 -13.56 -5.74
C MET A 153 15.40 -14.24 -4.38
N GLY A 154 14.45 -15.03 -3.92
CA GLY A 154 14.43 -15.54 -2.56
C GLY A 154 13.97 -14.51 -1.53
N VAL A 155 13.50 -14.99 -0.38
CA VAL A 155 12.90 -14.12 0.66
C VAL A 155 13.88 -13.10 1.22
N ASP A 156 15.14 -13.49 1.47
CA ASP A 156 16.10 -12.60 2.14
C ASP A 156 16.54 -11.46 1.21
N LEU A 157 16.70 -11.70 -0.09
CA LEU A 157 16.95 -10.63 -1.04
C LEU A 157 15.75 -9.68 -1.15
N ILE A 158 14.52 -10.23 -1.19
CA ILE A 158 13.31 -9.40 -1.18
C ILE A 158 13.29 -8.54 0.09
N HIS A 159 13.53 -9.13 1.25
CA HIS A 159 13.60 -8.41 2.53
C HIS A 159 14.60 -7.24 2.46
N ASP A 160 15.83 -7.53 2.05
CA ASP A 160 16.93 -6.54 2.02
C ASP A 160 16.64 -5.39 1.05
N GLN A 161 15.93 -5.66 -0.04
CA GLN A 161 15.57 -4.65 -1.03
C GLN A 161 14.33 -3.84 -0.62
N MET A 162 13.41 -4.41 0.15
CA MET A 162 12.18 -3.73 0.60
C MET A 162 12.40 -2.88 1.85
N LYS A 163 13.29 -3.31 2.74
CA LYS A 163 13.58 -2.62 4.00
C LYS A 163 13.98 -1.14 3.84
N PRO A 164 14.83 -0.75 2.89
CA PRO A 164 15.19 0.66 2.67
C PRO A 164 14.00 1.54 2.28
N PHE A 165 12.97 1.00 1.63
CA PHE A 165 11.72 1.72 1.35
C PHE A 165 10.90 2.01 2.62
N GLY A 166 11.19 1.35 3.73
CA GLY A 166 10.50 1.53 5.01
C GLY A 166 9.52 0.40 5.38
N PHE A 167 9.37 -0.61 4.54
CA PHE A 167 8.56 -1.77 4.89
C PHE A 167 9.13 -2.49 6.12
N GLY A 168 8.26 -2.85 7.05
CA GLY A 168 8.67 -3.49 8.31
C GLY A 168 9.34 -2.56 9.33
N GLN A 169 9.31 -1.25 9.11
CA GLN A 169 9.93 -0.24 9.97
C GLN A 169 8.94 0.85 10.38
N LEU A 170 9.23 1.53 11.50
CA LEU A 170 8.53 2.76 11.85
C LEU A 170 8.94 3.87 10.87
N THR A 171 7.97 4.66 10.42
CA THR A 171 8.24 5.81 9.54
C THR A 171 8.79 7.02 10.29
N GLY A 172 8.56 7.07 11.60
CA GLY A 172 8.91 8.20 12.44
C GLY A 172 7.94 9.37 12.35
N ILE A 173 6.71 9.14 11.88
CA ILE A 173 5.64 10.15 11.91
C ILE A 173 5.43 10.71 13.32
N ASP A 174 5.07 11.97 13.42
CA ASP A 174 4.90 12.75 14.64
C ASP A 174 3.61 12.43 15.43
N ILE A 175 3.13 11.17 15.36
CA ILE A 175 2.01 10.64 16.15
C ILE A 175 2.39 9.29 16.76
N LEU A 176 1.93 9.04 17.98
CA LEU A 176 2.26 7.81 18.71
C LEU A 176 1.45 6.59 18.25
N GLY A 177 2.00 5.41 18.50
CA GLY A 177 1.31 4.14 18.32
C GLY A 177 1.47 3.51 16.94
N GLU A 178 2.45 3.94 16.16
CA GLU A 178 2.76 3.36 14.85
C GLU A 178 3.16 1.88 14.94
N SER A 179 2.62 1.04 14.04
CA SER A 179 2.99 -0.37 13.88
C SER A 179 4.15 -0.53 12.89
N ARG A 180 5.07 -1.45 13.19
CA ARG A 180 6.15 -1.82 12.26
C ARG A 180 5.66 -2.62 11.07
N GLY A 181 4.48 -3.28 11.17
CA GLY A 181 4.09 -4.28 10.19
C GLY A 181 5.02 -5.50 10.22
N ILE A 182 4.94 -6.30 9.16
CA ILE A 182 5.75 -7.53 9.01
C ILE A 182 6.38 -7.54 7.62
N LEU A 183 7.70 -7.46 7.57
CA LEU A 183 8.51 -7.74 6.38
C LEU A 183 9.28 -9.04 6.64
N PRO A 184 8.84 -10.18 6.07
CA PRO A 184 9.41 -11.47 6.40
C PRO A 184 10.83 -11.65 5.86
N SER A 185 11.62 -12.45 6.61
CA SER A 185 12.92 -12.98 6.22
C SER A 185 13.10 -14.35 6.89
N THR A 186 14.12 -15.08 6.51
CA THR A 186 14.47 -16.34 7.21
C THR A 186 14.76 -16.07 8.69
N GLU A 187 15.46 -14.97 8.99
CA GLU A 187 15.78 -14.54 10.36
C GLU A 187 14.51 -14.13 11.13
N TRP A 188 13.62 -13.35 10.50
CA TRP A 188 12.35 -12.96 11.12
C TRP A 188 11.55 -14.21 11.53
N LYS A 189 11.44 -15.21 10.65
CA LYS A 189 10.68 -16.42 10.94
C LYS A 189 11.31 -17.21 12.08
N ARG A 190 12.64 -17.34 12.07
CA ARG A 190 13.40 -18.03 13.09
C ARG A 190 13.23 -17.40 14.49
N THR A 191 13.15 -16.08 14.55
CA THR A 191 13.01 -15.33 15.83
C THR A 191 11.57 -15.18 16.29
N THR A 192 10.60 -15.21 15.37
CA THR A 192 9.17 -15.03 15.69
C THR A 192 8.54 -16.29 16.28
N TYR A 193 8.89 -17.45 15.73
CA TYR A 193 8.28 -18.71 16.14
C TYR A 193 9.13 -19.42 17.19
N ARG A 194 8.47 -20.06 18.17
CA ARG A 194 9.17 -20.80 19.26
C ARG A 194 9.52 -22.23 18.89
N LYS A 195 8.71 -22.90 18.08
CA LYS A 195 8.86 -24.30 17.73
C LYS A 195 9.82 -24.45 16.53
N PRO A 196 10.85 -25.31 16.62
CA PRO A 196 11.85 -25.48 15.55
C PRO A 196 11.25 -25.77 14.16
N GLU A 197 10.21 -26.58 14.11
CA GLU A 197 9.51 -26.91 12.87
C GLU A 197 8.82 -25.71 12.21
N GLN A 198 8.43 -24.71 12.99
CA GLN A 198 7.83 -23.47 12.51
C GLN A 198 8.87 -22.41 12.11
N GLN A 199 10.11 -22.56 12.59
CA GLN A 199 11.21 -21.62 12.28
C GLN A 199 11.79 -21.82 10.88
N ARG A 200 11.62 -23.03 10.32
CA ARG A 200 12.13 -23.36 9.00
C ARG A 200 11.39 -22.60 7.92
N TRP A 201 12.14 -22.00 6.99
CA TRP A 201 11.60 -21.39 5.79
C TRP A 201 11.39 -22.43 4.69
N TYR A 202 10.23 -22.43 4.08
CA TYR A 202 9.90 -23.31 2.96
C TYR A 202 9.80 -22.51 1.66
N SER A 203 10.23 -23.09 0.54
CA SER A 203 10.22 -22.43 -0.77
C SER A 203 8.84 -21.94 -1.19
N GLY A 204 7.79 -22.64 -0.82
CA GLY A 204 6.41 -22.23 -1.09
C GLY A 204 6.01 -20.92 -0.42
N GLU A 205 6.59 -20.60 0.72
CA GLU A 205 6.32 -19.34 1.43
C GLU A 205 6.89 -18.12 0.68
N THR A 206 7.98 -18.30 -0.07
CA THR A 206 8.58 -17.25 -0.89
C THR A 206 7.68 -16.86 -2.05
N ILE A 207 6.99 -17.81 -2.67
CA ILE A 207 6.21 -17.58 -3.90
C ILE A 207 5.14 -16.51 -3.69
N SER A 208 4.36 -16.60 -2.62
CA SER A 208 3.29 -15.65 -2.29
C SER A 208 3.79 -14.25 -1.94
N LEU A 209 5.06 -14.11 -1.52
CA LEU A 209 5.63 -12.81 -1.18
C LEU A 209 5.73 -11.89 -2.39
N GLY A 210 5.98 -12.45 -3.59
CA GLY A 210 6.12 -11.68 -4.81
C GLY A 210 4.87 -10.91 -5.21
N ILE A 211 3.70 -11.36 -4.78
CA ILE A 211 2.42 -10.68 -5.01
C ILE A 211 1.89 -9.92 -3.77
N GLY A 212 2.74 -9.70 -2.78
CA GLY A 212 2.37 -8.98 -1.57
C GLY A 212 1.43 -9.74 -0.63
N GLN A 213 1.45 -11.06 -0.67
CA GLN A 213 0.69 -11.96 0.20
C GLN A 213 1.64 -12.73 1.14
N GLY A 214 1.14 -13.79 1.76
CA GLY A 214 1.90 -14.55 2.73
C GLY A 214 2.06 -13.78 4.04
N TYR A 215 3.27 -13.68 4.55
CA TYR A 215 3.57 -12.97 5.80
C TYR A 215 3.65 -11.44 5.64
N ASN A 216 3.71 -10.91 4.42
CA ASN A 216 3.72 -9.46 4.19
C ASN A 216 2.50 -8.79 4.80
N SER A 217 2.72 -7.80 5.68
CA SER A 217 1.65 -7.06 6.31
C SER A 217 2.13 -5.67 6.70
N PHE A 218 1.53 -4.62 6.11
CA PHE A 218 1.99 -3.24 6.24
C PHE A 218 0.84 -2.29 6.52
N THR A 219 1.18 -1.14 7.10
CA THR A 219 0.24 -0.02 7.25
C THR A 219 0.10 0.75 5.94
N MET A 220 -1.00 1.47 5.79
CA MET A 220 -1.17 2.36 4.62
C MET A 220 -0.19 3.53 4.66
N LEU A 221 0.23 3.98 5.83
CA LEU A 221 1.31 4.95 5.95
C LEU A 221 2.62 4.41 5.37
N GLN A 222 3.00 3.17 5.68
CA GLN A 222 4.20 2.54 5.12
C GLN A 222 4.12 2.43 3.60
N LEU A 223 2.98 2.02 3.05
CA LEU A 223 2.80 1.91 1.61
C LEU A 223 2.83 3.28 0.91
N ALA A 224 2.18 4.30 1.46
CA ALA A 224 2.23 5.66 0.95
C ALA A 224 3.66 6.24 1.01
N HIS A 225 4.35 6.03 2.12
CA HIS A 225 5.72 6.50 2.32
C HIS A 225 6.73 5.82 1.38
N ALA A 226 6.62 4.51 1.20
CA ALA A 226 7.43 3.76 0.24
C ALA A 226 7.17 4.24 -1.20
N THR A 227 5.92 4.46 -1.56
CA THR A 227 5.53 5.00 -2.89
C THR A 227 6.07 6.42 -3.07
N ALA A 228 5.96 7.28 -2.05
CA ALA A 228 6.52 8.63 -2.07
C ALA A 228 8.03 8.61 -2.30
N THR A 229 8.76 7.71 -1.63
CA THR A 229 10.20 7.53 -1.81
C THR A 229 10.54 7.09 -3.25
N LEU A 230 9.78 6.15 -3.80
CA LEU A 230 9.96 5.66 -5.17
C LEU A 230 9.80 6.79 -6.18
N VAL A 231 8.73 7.60 -6.08
CA VAL A 231 8.45 8.66 -7.05
C VAL A 231 9.25 9.96 -6.80
N ASN A 232 9.89 10.08 -5.65
CA ASN A 232 10.79 11.18 -5.29
C ASN A 232 12.28 10.82 -5.53
N ASN A 233 12.58 10.03 -6.54
CA ASN A 233 13.92 9.62 -6.93
C ASN A 233 14.73 8.93 -5.81
N GLY A 234 14.05 8.17 -4.96
CA GLY A 234 14.65 7.49 -3.83
C GLY A 234 14.91 8.38 -2.60
N LEU A 235 14.63 9.68 -2.69
CA LEU A 235 14.72 10.58 -1.53
C LEU A 235 13.56 10.33 -0.57
N LYS A 236 13.88 9.89 0.63
CA LYS A 236 12.94 9.51 1.66
C LYS A 236 12.76 10.65 2.66
N MET A 237 11.59 11.27 2.67
CA MET A 237 11.25 12.36 3.58
C MET A 237 10.53 11.82 4.81
N LYS A 238 10.80 12.40 5.99
CA LYS A 238 10.07 12.06 7.21
C LYS A 238 8.60 12.48 7.08
N PRO A 239 7.64 11.56 7.23
CA PRO A 239 6.24 11.94 7.22
C PRO A 239 5.89 12.72 8.48
N HIS A 240 5.03 13.73 8.34
CA HIS A 240 4.60 14.57 9.47
C HIS A 240 3.19 15.11 9.27
N LEU A 241 2.47 15.27 10.37
CA LEU A 241 1.14 15.87 10.45
C LEU A 241 1.23 17.36 10.83
N VAL A 242 2.20 17.74 11.66
CA VAL A 242 2.37 19.12 12.10
C VAL A 242 3.19 19.90 11.07
N ARG A 243 2.62 20.97 10.52
CA ARG A 243 3.29 21.88 9.61
C ARG A 243 4.00 23.02 10.33
N GLU A 244 3.32 23.58 11.34
CA GLU A 244 3.82 24.71 12.11
C GLU A 244 3.36 24.62 13.57
N VAL A 245 4.18 25.15 14.44
CA VAL A 245 3.86 25.34 15.86
C VAL A 245 3.69 26.84 16.11
N MET A 246 2.53 27.27 16.57
CA MET A 246 2.21 28.70 16.81
C MET A 246 2.11 28.97 18.30
N ASP A 247 2.87 29.95 18.75
CA ASP A 247 2.71 30.50 20.10
C ASP A 247 1.38 31.27 20.20
N VAL A 248 0.59 31.01 21.23
CA VAL A 248 -0.76 31.58 21.38
C VAL A 248 -0.72 33.07 21.71
N GLU A 249 0.29 33.54 22.45
CA GLU A 249 0.40 34.92 22.91
C GLU A 249 0.99 35.81 21.83
N THR A 250 2.14 35.42 21.30
CA THR A 250 2.86 36.23 20.30
C THR A 250 2.32 36.06 18.87
N LYS A 251 1.50 35.03 18.62
CA LYS A 251 1.05 34.61 17.27
C LYS A 251 2.19 34.27 16.30
N SER A 252 3.38 34.06 16.82
CA SER A 252 4.54 33.65 16.05
C SER A 252 4.42 32.18 15.68
N ALA A 253 4.52 31.85 14.39
CA ALA A 253 4.50 30.48 13.87
C ALA A 253 5.92 30.06 13.51
N THR A 254 6.32 28.88 13.98
CA THR A 254 7.59 28.24 13.65
C THR A 254 7.31 27.01 12.77
N PRO A 255 7.78 26.99 11.51
CA PRO A 255 7.62 25.83 10.64
C PRO A 255 8.37 24.60 11.19
N VAL A 256 7.76 23.41 11.05
CA VAL A 256 8.43 22.14 11.27
C VAL A 256 9.38 21.88 10.10
N ALA A 257 10.60 21.45 10.43
CA ALA A 257 11.63 21.18 9.42
C ALA A 257 11.19 20.04 8.49
N LYS A 258 11.42 20.24 7.19
CA LYS A 258 11.32 19.17 6.18
C LYS A 258 12.58 18.34 6.27
N GLU A 259 12.48 17.12 6.75
CA GLU A 259 13.62 16.29 7.12
C GLU A 259 13.78 15.09 6.18
N PRO A 260 14.83 15.07 5.33
CA PRO A 260 15.22 13.85 4.63
C PRO A 260 15.76 12.84 5.66
N ILE A 261 15.26 11.60 5.59
CA ILE A 261 15.69 10.52 6.49
C ILE A 261 16.41 9.39 5.77
N GLY A 262 16.61 9.51 4.48
CA GLY A 262 17.35 8.54 3.68
C GLY A 262 17.36 8.89 2.20
N GLN A 263 18.33 8.32 1.51
CA GLN A 263 18.44 8.32 0.06
C GLN A 263 18.70 6.90 -0.42
N LEU A 264 17.77 6.33 -1.16
CA LEU A 264 17.96 5.03 -1.80
C LEU A 264 18.78 5.21 -3.07
N ALA A 265 19.82 4.40 -3.21
CA ALA A 265 20.63 4.35 -4.43
C ALA A 265 19.91 3.53 -5.50
N LEU A 266 18.95 4.16 -6.19
CA LEU A 266 18.19 3.54 -7.27
C LEU A 266 18.76 3.98 -8.62
N THR A 267 18.89 3.03 -9.55
CA THR A 267 19.31 3.31 -10.92
C THR A 267 18.24 4.14 -11.63
N ALA A 268 18.61 5.30 -12.17
CA ALA A 268 17.68 6.23 -12.81
C ALA A 268 16.87 5.59 -13.95
N GLU A 269 17.53 4.80 -14.80
CA GLU A 269 16.88 4.07 -15.91
C GLU A 269 15.83 3.06 -15.39
N ASN A 270 16.15 2.31 -14.34
CA ASN A 270 15.21 1.36 -13.72
C ASN A 270 14.02 2.09 -13.10
N LEU A 271 14.28 3.21 -12.44
CA LEU A 271 13.25 4.03 -11.82
C LEU A 271 12.29 4.62 -12.87
N ASP A 272 12.83 5.15 -13.97
CA ASP A 272 12.04 5.68 -15.09
C ASP A 272 11.19 4.58 -15.75
N PHE A 273 11.76 3.38 -15.89
CA PHE A 273 11.01 2.23 -16.38
C PHE A 273 9.84 1.86 -15.46
N ILE A 274 10.08 1.77 -14.14
CA ILE A 274 9.01 1.46 -13.18
C ILE A 274 7.93 2.55 -13.19
N ARG A 275 8.30 3.83 -13.22
CA ARG A 275 7.33 4.94 -13.35
C ARG A 275 6.48 4.81 -14.61
N LYS A 276 7.11 4.48 -15.74
CA LYS A 276 6.40 4.22 -17.01
C LYS A 276 5.37 3.10 -16.84
N THR A 277 5.70 2.02 -16.15
CA THR A 277 4.73 0.93 -15.89
C THR A 277 3.56 1.40 -15.03
N LEU A 278 3.83 2.20 -13.98
CA LEU A 278 2.79 2.73 -13.10
C LEU A 278 1.83 3.69 -13.84
N VAL A 279 2.36 4.50 -14.75
CA VAL A 279 1.54 5.33 -15.65
C VAL A 279 0.70 4.45 -16.57
N GLY A 280 1.29 3.39 -17.12
CA GLY A 280 0.58 2.41 -17.95
C GLY A 280 -0.62 1.77 -17.24
N VAL A 281 -0.53 1.52 -15.93
CA VAL A 281 -1.65 0.98 -15.13
C VAL A 281 -2.88 1.90 -15.21
N ASN A 282 -2.68 3.22 -15.15
CA ASN A 282 -3.76 4.21 -15.18
C ASN A 282 -4.22 4.60 -16.60
N ILE A 283 -3.44 4.27 -17.64
CA ILE A 283 -3.80 4.59 -19.03
C ILE A 283 -4.47 3.40 -19.73
N GLU A 284 -3.88 2.22 -19.60
CA GLU A 284 -4.30 1.02 -20.36
C GLU A 284 -4.41 -0.24 -19.50
N GLY A 285 -4.12 -0.12 -18.21
CA GLY A 285 -4.09 -1.24 -17.26
C GLY A 285 -5.33 -1.34 -16.39
N THR A 286 -5.15 -1.92 -15.20
CA THR A 286 -6.24 -2.30 -14.29
C THR A 286 -7.07 -1.14 -13.76
N SER A 287 -6.54 0.09 -13.73
CA SER A 287 -7.25 1.31 -13.27
C SER A 287 -7.61 2.30 -14.39
N ALA A 288 -7.40 1.93 -15.65
CA ALA A 288 -7.61 2.83 -16.79
C ALA A 288 -9.02 3.45 -16.82
N SER A 289 -10.06 2.70 -16.49
CA SER A 289 -11.43 3.22 -16.45
C SER A 289 -11.63 4.34 -15.43
N SER A 290 -10.93 4.29 -14.30
CA SER A 290 -11.03 5.32 -13.25
C SER A 290 -10.35 6.63 -13.64
N PHE A 291 -9.32 6.57 -14.48
CA PHE A 291 -8.55 7.74 -14.90
C PHE A 291 -8.87 8.23 -16.32
N ALA A 292 -9.82 7.58 -17.00
CA ALA A 292 -10.28 8.03 -18.30
C ALA A 292 -10.74 9.49 -18.23
N GLY A 293 -10.29 10.33 -19.21
CA GLY A 293 -10.62 11.74 -19.29
C GLY A 293 -10.01 12.63 -18.19
N ALA A 294 -9.05 12.15 -17.40
CA ALA A 294 -8.30 13.02 -16.49
C ALA A 294 -7.47 14.04 -17.27
N PRO A 295 -7.48 15.34 -16.87
CA PRO A 295 -6.70 16.37 -17.56
C PRO A 295 -5.21 16.39 -17.17
N TYR A 296 -4.75 15.36 -16.47
CA TYR A 296 -3.37 15.15 -16.00
C TYR A 296 -2.98 13.70 -16.21
N THR A 297 -1.69 13.43 -16.25
CA THR A 297 -1.16 12.07 -16.14
C THR A 297 -0.96 11.66 -14.69
N SER A 298 -1.19 10.41 -14.40
CA SER A 298 -1.00 9.82 -13.07
C SER A 298 -0.46 8.41 -13.18
N GLY A 299 0.18 7.94 -12.14
CA GLY A 299 0.61 6.55 -12.03
C GLY A 299 -0.03 5.88 -10.82
N GLY A 300 -0.14 4.58 -10.85
CA GLY A 300 -0.71 3.83 -9.73
C GLY A 300 -0.58 2.33 -9.87
N LYS A 301 -1.07 1.63 -8.86
CA LYS A 301 -1.18 0.17 -8.84
C LYS A 301 -2.36 -0.26 -7.99
N THR A 302 -3.25 -1.02 -8.59
CA THR A 302 -4.35 -1.67 -7.88
C THR A 302 -3.87 -2.90 -7.11
N GLY A 303 -4.53 -3.19 -6.02
CA GLY A 303 -4.30 -4.40 -5.24
C GLY A 303 -5.61 -5.02 -4.76
N THR A 304 -5.56 -6.31 -4.53
CA THR A 304 -6.60 -7.08 -3.85
C THR A 304 -5.90 -7.98 -2.85
N ALA A 305 -6.19 -7.78 -1.57
CA ALA A 305 -5.59 -8.57 -0.51
C ALA A 305 -6.56 -9.63 -0.02
N GLN A 306 -6.15 -10.89 -0.10
CA GLN A 306 -6.95 -12.02 0.38
C GLN A 306 -7.07 -11.99 1.90
N VAL A 307 -8.30 -12.14 2.40
CA VAL A 307 -8.61 -12.22 3.84
C VAL A 307 -8.59 -13.66 4.31
N PHE A 308 -8.97 -14.61 3.46
CA PHE A 308 -8.91 -16.03 3.78
C PHE A 308 -8.49 -16.87 2.57
N THR A 309 -8.01 -18.08 2.83
CA THR A 309 -7.53 -19.00 1.79
C THR A 309 -8.68 -19.82 1.21
N VAL A 310 -8.87 -19.76 -0.11
CA VAL A 310 -9.79 -20.61 -0.86
C VAL A 310 -9.11 -21.95 -1.16
N LYS A 311 -9.83 -23.06 -0.96
CA LYS A 311 -9.30 -24.40 -1.26
C LYS A 311 -8.95 -24.56 -2.74
N GLN A 312 -8.01 -25.46 -3.07
CA GLN A 312 -7.54 -25.67 -4.44
C GLN A 312 -8.67 -25.99 -5.44
N ASN A 313 -9.72 -26.66 -4.98
CA ASN A 313 -10.86 -27.07 -5.81
C ASN A 313 -12.04 -26.11 -5.77
N GLU A 314 -11.92 -25.00 -5.06
CA GLU A 314 -12.98 -24.01 -4.91
C GLU A 314 -12.63 -22.72 -5.67
N LYS A 315 -13.65 -22.02 -6.15
CA LYS A 315 -13.53 -20.69 -6.72
C LYS A 315 -13.99 -19.65 -5.71
N TYR A 316 -13.23 -18.56 -5.58
CA TYR A 316 -13.66 -17.41 -4.80
C TYR A 316 -14.97 -16.85 -5.36
N ASN A 317 -15.96 -16.66 -4.49
CA ASN A 317 -17.23 -16.04 -4.85
C ASN A 317 -17.70 -15.12 -3.73
N ALA A 318 -17.48 -13.82 -3.92
CA ALA A 318 -17.81 -12.79 -2.94
C ALA A 318 -19.30 -12.78 -2.53
N ALA A 319 -20.21 -13.19 -3.42
CA ALA A 319 -21.65 -13.23 -3.11
C ALA A 319 -22.04 -14.35 -2.12
N ARG A 320 -21.18 -15.36 -1.97
CA ARG A 320 -21.41 -16.53 -1.09
C ARG A 320 -20.61 -16.48 0.20
N ILE A 321 -19.84 -15.42 0.42
CA ILE A 321 -18.95 -15.26 1.56
C ILE A 321 -19.49 -14.14 2.46
N ASP A 322 -19.36 -14.30 3.78
CA ASP A 322 -19.61 -13.22 4.72
C ASP A 322 -18.86 -11.96 4.29
N GLU A 323 -19.49 -10.80 4.38
CA GLU A 323 -18.92 -9.54 3.93
C GLU A 323 -17.55 -9.29 4.56
N ARG A 324 -17.37 -9.63 5.85
CA ARG A 324 -16.10 -9.44 6.58
C ARG A 324 -14.98 -10.39 6.18
N LEU A 325 -15.27 -11.41 5.38
CA LEU A 325 -14.29 -12.34 4.83
C LEU A 325 -13.94 -12.04 3.37
N ARG A 326 -14.59 -11.05 2.77
CA ARG A 326 -14.25 -10.62 1.40
C ARG A 326 -12.88 -9.97 1.37
N ASP A 327 -12.25 -10.05 0.22
CA ASP A 327 -10.94 -9.47 -0.02
C ASP A 327 -10.94 -7.95 0.19
N HIS A 328 -9.81 -7.40 0.62
CA HIS A 328 -9.62 -5.96 0.72
C HIS A 328 -9.26 -5.35 -0.63
N ALA A 329 -9.84 -4.20 -0.95
CA ALA A 329 -9.48 -3.39 -2.09
C ALA A 329 -8.36 -2.42 -1.72
N LEU A 330 -7.24 -2.42 -2.48
CA LEU A 330 -6.13 -1.50 -2.28
C LEU A 330 -5.83 -0.71 -3.56
N PHE A 331 -5.29 0.47 -3.36
CA PHE A 331 -4.72 1.29 -4.42
C PHE A 331 -3.59 2.15 -3.87
N MET A 332 -2.51 2.24 -4.61
CA MET A 332 -1.48 3.25 -4.41
C MET A 332 -1.33 4.04 -5.69
N ALA A 333 -1.15 5.36 -5.58
CA ALA A 333 -1.09 6.22 -6.75
C ALA A 333 -0.40 7.55 -6.47
N TYR A 334 -0.04 8.25 -7.54
CA TYR A 334 0.56 9.58 -7.49
C TYR A 334 0.17 10.43 -8.69
N ALA A 335 0.18 11.72 -8.51
CA ALA A 335 -0.12 12.69 -9.56
C ALA A 335 0.55 14.07 -9.27
N PRO A 336 0.84 14.89 -10.31
CA PRO A 336 1.00 14.49 -11.71
C PRO A 336 2.14 13.49 -11.88
N ALA A 337 2.16 12.71 -12.97
CA ALA A 337 3.20 11.70 -13.18
C ALA A 337 4.60 12.31 -13.37
N GLU A 338 4.67 13.46 -14.02
CA GLU A 338 5.92 14.17 -14.37
C GLU A 338 6.56 14.83 -13.15
N GLU A 339 5.74 15.42 -12.28
CA GLU A 339 6.18 16.09 -11.05
C GLU A 339 5.18 15.81 -9.92
N PRO A 340 5.33 14.70 -9.22
CA PRO A 340 4.37 14.29 -8.19
C PRO A 340 4.20 15.33 -7.08
N ARG A 341 2.96 15.75 -6.86
CA ARG A 341 2.53 16.68 -5.80
C ARG A 341 1.79 15.95 -4.68
N ILE A 342 1.17 14.84 -5.01
CA ILE A 342 0.45 13.98 -4.09
C ILE A 342 0.74 12.52 -4.39
N VAL A 343 1.01 11.77 -3.33
CA VAL A 343 1.10 10.31 -3.33
C VAL A 343 0.10 9.80 -2.32
N LEU A 344 -0.65 8.76 -2.65
CA LEU A 344 -1.58 8.16 -1.70
C LEU A 344 -1.51 6.64 -1.72
N ALA A 345 -1.87 6.06 -0.60
CA ALA A 345 -2.16 4.64 -0.48
C ALA A 345 -3.43 4.46 0.36
N MET A 346 -4.25 3.51 -0.02
CA MET A 346 -5.49 3.22 0.68
C MET A 346 -5.84 1.74 0.67
N VAL A 347 -6.61 1.37 1.67
CA VAL A 347 -7.32 0.10 1.76
C VAL A 347 -8.81 0.38 2.05
N VAL A 348 -9.67 -0.25 1.28
CA VAL A 348 -11.10 -0.35 1.59
C VAL A 348 -11.37 -1.78 2.01
N GLU A 349 -11.63 -1.98 3.29
CA GLU A 349 -11.77 -3.31 3.88
C GLU A 349 -12.97 -4.04 3.26
N ASN A 350 -12.76 -5.31 2.91
CA ASN A 350 -13.80 -6.25 2.45
C ASN A 350 -14.58 -5.77 1.21
N ALA A 351 -13.97 -4.90 0.41
CA ALA A 351 -14.62 -4.28 -0.75
C ALA A 351 -14.29 -4.98 -2.09
N GLY A 352 -13.43 -5.99 -2.10
CA GLY A 352 -13.08 -6.74 -3.30
C GLY A 352 -12.00 -6.07 -4.16
N PHE A 353 -12.27 -5.81 -5.44
CA PHE A 353 -11.26 -5.33 -6.37
C PHE A 353 -10.89 -3.86 -6.18
N GLY A 354 -9.57 -3.60 -6.08
CA GLY A 354 -9.02 -2.24 -5.93
C GLY A 354 -9.36 -1.30 -7.09
N ALA A 355 -9.40 -1.81 -8.31
CA ALA A 355 -9.79 -1.06 -9.50
C ALA A 355 -11.20 -0.44 -9.40
N GLN A 356 -12.14 -1.15 -8.79
CA GLN A 356 -13.55 -0.74 -8.69
C GLN A 356 -13.84 0.06 -7.43
N ASN A 357 -13.17 -0.24 -6.33
CA ASN A 357 -13.55 0.26 -5.01
C ASN A 357 -12.52 1.18 -4.33
N ALA A 358 -11.30 1.25 -4.85
CA ALA A 358 -10.24 2.11 -4.33
C ALA A 358 -9.77 3.16 -5.37
N ALA A 359 -9.47 2.78 -6.60
CA ALA A 359 -9.01 3.70 -7.62
C ALA A 359 -9.94 4.91 -7.88
N PRO A 360 -11.29 4.78 -7.88
CA PRO A 360 -12.19 5.93 -8.02
C PRO A 360 -12.06 6.96 -6.90
N ILE A 361 -11.70 6.55 -5.69
CA ILE A 361 -11.44 7.47 -4.57
C ILE A 361 -10.22 8.32 -4.88
N ALA A 362 -9.12 7.71 -5.33
CA ALA A 362 -7.90 8.42 -5.72
C ALA A 362 -8.17 9.44 -6.82
N ARG A 363 -8.98 9.09 -7.83
CA ARG A 363 -9.38 10.02 -8.90
C ARG A 363 -10.00 11.28 -8.36
N ARG A 364 -10.91 11.20 -7.39
CA ARG A 364 -11.55 12.37 -6.77
C ARG A 364 -10.56 13.28 -6.04
N LEU A 365 -9.58 12.69 -5.33
CA LEU A 365 -8.55 13.45 -4.64
C LEU A 365 -7.63 14.15 -5.64
N PHE A 366 -7.23 13.47 -6.69
CA PHE A 366 -6.35 14.05 -7.71
C PHE A 366 -7.04 15.16 -8.50
N ASP A 367 -8.32 15.00 -8.84
CA ASP A 367 -9.11 16.04 -9.50
C ASP A 367 -9.15 17.34 -8.69
N PHE A 368 -9.12 17.26 -7.35
CA PHE A 368 -9.06 18.42 -6.48
C PHE A 368 -7.65 19.04 -6.40
N VAL A 369 -6.60 18.22 -6.27
CA VAL A 369 -5.23 18.70 -6.02
C VAL A 369 -4.56 19.23 -7.29
N ILE A 370 -4.93 18.69 -8.46
CA ILE A 370 -4.25 18.95 -9.73
C ILE A 370 -4.95 20.02 -10.57
N GLN A 371 -6.06 20.55 -10.11
CA GLN A 371 -6.75 21.70 -10.77
C GLN A 371 -5.88 22.93 -10.88
#